data_40d1e75e35725a9cec480d13fdff1b33
#
_entry.id   40d1e75e35725a9cec480d13fdff1b33
#
_cell.length_a   1.000
_cell.length_b   1.000
_cell.length_c   1.000
_cell.angle_alpha   90.00
_cell.angle_beta   90.00
_cell.angle_gamma   90.00
#
_symmetry.space_group_name_H-M   'P 1'
#
loop_
_entity.id
_entity.type
_entity.pdbx_description
1 polymer ?
#
loop_
_entity_poly.entity_id
_entity_poly.type
_entity_poly.pdbx_seq_one_letter_code
_entity_poly.pdbx_strand_id
1 'polypeptide(L)'
;MVSGRQGVGIVFGMEPIWTPAPARVEGSLLAQFMSVAGVESYADLHARSIADPAWFWRQFWDSCGVVGQAGDRVLIEGERMREAVFFPDARLNVVDTLLARNDDSLALMFRGEAGHALDMIWSELHARVSQYQQALREAAVGVGSRVAAMMANTPDIYALMLATASVGAVFTSVSPDFGAAAAVDRFSQVEPDLLFASDRYC
;
A
#
# COMPACT_ATOMS: atom_id res chain seq x y z
N MET A 1 12.21 45.74 -6.96
CA MET A 1 13.23 44.88 -7.60
C MET A 1 13.56 43.76 -6.58
N VAL A 2 12.92 42.62 -6.68
CA VAL A 2 13.28 41.45 -5.88
C VAL A 2 13.54 40.32 -6.86
N SER A 3 14.81 39.92 -6.87
CA SER A 3 15.45 38.93 -7.73
C SER A 3 14.77 37.57 -7.60
N GLY A 4 14.47 36.96 -8.75
CA GLY A 4 13.98 35.61 -8.88
C GLY A 4 14.93 34.60 -8.24
N ARG A 5 14.43 33.74 -7.36
CA ARG A 5 15.11 32.51 -6.95
C ARG A 5 15.00 31.53 -8.12
N GLN A 6 16.12 31.35 -8.80
CA GLN A 6 16.31 30.24 -9.72
C GLN A 6 16.21 28.93 -8.95
N GLY A 7 15.41 28.00 -9.47
CA GLY A 7 15.27 26.65 -8.92
C GLY A 7 16.61 25.94 -8.84
N VAL A 8 16.73 25.11 -7.84
CA VAL A 8 17.88 24.22 -7.59
C VAL A 8 18.08 23.34 -8.84
N GLY A 9 19.14 23.68 -9.60
CA GLY A 9 19.53 22.91 -10.77
C GLY A 9 20.00 21.52 -10.36
N ILE A 10 19.29 20.52 -10.78
CA ILE A 10 19.71 19.12 -10.79
C ILE A 10 20.97 19.03 -11.65
N VAL A 11 21.93 18.25 -11.20
CA VAL A 11 23.26 18.01 -11.75
C VAL A 11 23.25 18.02 -13.29
N PHE A 12 23.76 19.10 -13.86
CA PHE A 12 23.87 19.27 -15.30
C PHE A 12 25.06 18.51 -15.84
N GLY A 13 24.86 17.69 -16.86
CA GLY A 13 25.91 17.17 -17.74
C GLY A 13 26.15 15.67 -17.71
N MET A 14 25.38 14.89 -16.98
CA MET A 14 25.44 13.42 -17.13
C MET A 14 24.32 12.95 -18.07
N GLU A 15 24.68 12.31 -19.15
CA GLU A 15 23.72 11.61 -19.97
C GLU A 15 23.08 10.47 -19.17
N PRO A 16 21.77 10.20 -19.36
CA PRO A 16 21.11 9.10 -18.67
C PRO A 16 21.81 7.77 -19.04
N ILE A 17 22.12 6.95 -18.04
CA ILE A 17 22.68 5.60 -18.25
C ILE A 17 21.69 4.72 -19.02
N TRP A 18 20.42 4.99 -18.87
CA TRP A 18 19.33 4.27 -19.54
C TRP A 18 18.13 5.19 -19.77
N THR A 19 17.49 5.01 -20.92
CA THR A 19 16.25 5.72 -21.27
C THR A 19 15.23 4.67 -21.73
N PRO A 20 13.97 4.72 -21.22
CA PRO A 20 12.94 3.80 -21.65
C PRO A 20 12.58 4.02 -23.14
N ALA A 21 12.25 2.92 -23.83
CA ALA A 21 11.71 3.01 -25.19
C ALA A 21 10.37 3.80 -25.19
N PRO A 22 10.07 4.57 -26.28
CA PRO A 22 8.84 5.37 -26.34
C PRO A 22 7.57 4.59 -26.06
N ALA A 23 7.41 3.40 -26.60
CA ALA A 23 6.24 2.54 -26.35
C ALA A 23 6.06 2.16 -24.86
N ARG A 24 7.18 2.04 -24.12
CA ARG A 24 7.12 1.80 -22.66
C ARG A 24 6.66 3.03 -21.91
N VAL A 25 7.04 4.22 -22.35
CA VAL A 25 6.58 5.49 -21.76
C VAL A 25 5.09 5.65 -22.02
N GLU A 26 4.67 5.52 -23.26
CA GLU A 26 3.27 5.67 -23.71
C GLU A 26 2.33 4.66 -23.03
N GLY A 27 2.78 3.43 -22.81
CA GLY A 27 2.02 2.39 -22.12
C GLY A 27 2.05 2.47 -20.61
N SER A 28 2.71 3.46 -20.01
CA SER A 28 2.83 3.58 -18.56
C SER A 28 1.54 4.11 -17.91
N LEU A 29 1.29 3.69 -16.65
CA LEU A 29 0.18 4.24 -15.86
C LEU A 29 0.31 5.75 -15.64
N LEU A 30 1.53 6.27 -15.59
CA LEU A 30 1.77 7.70 -15.47
C LEU A 30 1.30 8.45 -16.72
N ALA A 31 1.60 7.95 -17.92
CA ALA A 31 1.13 8.56 -19.17
C ALA A 31 -0.40 8.52 -19.27
N GLN A 32 -1.02 7.41 -18.88
CA GLN A 32 -2.48 7.30 -18.82
C GLN A 32 -3.08 8.29 -17.82
N PHE A 33 -2.50 8.41 -16.63
CA PHE A 33 -2.93 9.36 -15.62
C PHE A 33 -2.80 10.81 -16.11
N MET A 34 -1.68 11.17 -16.73
CA MET A 34 -1.47 12.50 -17.32
C MET A 34 -2.52 12.82 -18.38
N SER A 35 -2.85 11.85 -19.24
CA SER A 35 -3.90 11.99 -20.25
C SER A 35 -5.27 12.28 -19.63
N VAL A 36 -5.67 11.50 -18.60
CA VAL A 36 -6.94 11.72 -17.87
C VAL A 36 -6.94 13.07 -17.13
N ALA A 37 -5.81 13.44 -16.54
CA ALA A 37 -5.63 14.70 -15.83
C ALA A 37 -5.54 15.93 -16.75
N GLY A 38 -5.45 15.73 -18.06
CA GLY A 38 -5.37 16.81 -19.07
C GLY A 38 -4.08 17.63 -18.95
N VAL A 39 -2.93 16.98 -18.63
CA VAL A 39 -1.62 17.60 -18.55
C VAL A 39 -0.66 17.01 -19.57
N GLU A 40 0.21 17.83 -20.15
CA GLU A 40 1.08 17.42 -21.26
C GLU A 40 2.43 16.86 -20.80
N SER A 41 2.89 17.27 -19.60
CA SER A 41 4.19 16.82 -19.09
C SER A 41 4.14 16.45 -17.61
N TYR A 42 5.13 15.66 -17.17
CA TYR A 42 5.33 15.38 -15.75
C TYR A 42 5.60 16.67 -14.93
N ALA A 43 6.29 17.65 -15.52
CA ALA A 43 6.55 18.92 -14.87
C ALA A 43 5.24 19.68 -14.58
N ASP A 44 4.32 19.69 -15.54
CA ASP A 44 3.00 20.32 -15.38
C ASP A 44 2.15 19.57 -14.35
N LEU A 45 2.16 18.23 -14.39
CA LEU A 45 1.49 17.41 -13.38
C LEU A 45 2.02 17.71 -11.98
N HIS A 46 3.33 17.75 -11.82
CA HIS A 46 3.98 18.05 -10.54
C HIS A 46 3.66 19.46 -10.07
N ALA A 47 3.77 20.46 -10.94
CA ALA A 47 3.44 21.85 -10.60
C ALA A 47 1.98 21.98 -10.14
N ARG A 48 1.05 21.34 -10.87
CA ARG A 48 -0.36 21.37 -10.52
C ARG A 48 -0.67 20.60 -9.23
N SER A 49 -0.02 19.47 -8.97
CA SER A 49 -0.21 18.70 -7.75
C SER A 49 0.17 19.46 -6.47
N ILE A 50 1.13 20.39 -6.60
CA ILE A 50 1.55 21.29 -5.51
C ILE A 50 0.59 22.49 -5.39
N ALA A 51 0.16 23.05 -6.53
CA ALA A 51 -0.71 24.23 -6.55
C ALA A 51 -2.14 23.90 -6.11
N ASP A 52 -2.63 22.69 -6.42
CA ASP A 52 -3.97 22.21 -6.08
C ASP A 52 -3.92 20.74 -5.65
N PRO A 53 -3.50 20.47 -4.39
CA PRO A 53 -3.45 19.10 -3.86
C PRO A 53 -4.82 18.42 -3.84
N ALA A 54 -5.92 19.16 -3.61
CA ALA A 54 -7.24 18.59 -3.57
C ALA A 54 -7.66 18.02 -4.94
N TRP A 55 -7.41 18.78 -6.00
CA TRP A 55 -7.61 18.30 -7.37
C TRP A 55 -6.77 17.04 -7.65
N PHE A 56 -5.47 17.08 -7.32
CA PHE A 56 -4.56 15.96 -7.60
C PHE A 56 -5.04 14.67 -6.93
N TRP A 57 -5.35 14.71 -5.63
CA TRP A 57 -5.77 13.53 -4.90
C TRP A 57 -7.14 13.01 -5.32
N ARG A 58 -8.05 13.89 -5.79
CA ARG A 58 -9.32 13.46 -6.40
C ARG A 58 -9.06 12.72 -7.72
N GLN A 59 -8.23 13.28 -8.60
CA GLN A 59 -7.87 12.60 -9.86
C GLN A 59 -7.18 11.26 -9.61
N PHE A 60 -6.31 11.21 -8.59
CA PHE A 60 -5.63 9.98 -8.21
C PHE A 60 -6.62 8.92 -7.71
N TRP A 61 -7.54 9.28 -6.83
CA TRP A 61 -8.58 8.37 -6.34
C TRP A 61 -9.38 7.75 -7.49
N ASP A 62 -9.87 8.59 -8.39
CA ASP A 62 -10.72 8.16 -9.51
C ASP A 62 -9.94 7.30 -10.53
N SER A 63 -8.69 7.66 -10.82
CA SER A 63 -7.85 6.98 -11.82
C SER A 63 -7.23 5.67 -11.32
N CYS A 64 -6.98 5.54 -10.02
CA CYS A 64 -6.37 4.33 -9.45
C CYS A 64 -7.40 3.26 -9.07
N GLY A 65 -8.69 3.49 -9.34
CA GLY A 65 -9.74 2.52 -9.07
C GLY A 65 -9.90 2.21 -7.58
N VAL A 66 -9.75 3.21 -6.71
CA VAL A 66 -9.93 3.04 -5.27
C VAL A 66 -11.36 2.61 -4.97
N VAL A 67 -11.51 1.46 -4.35
CA VAL A 67 -12.82 0.92 -3.96
C VAL A 67 -13.25 1.54 -2.63
N GLY A 68 -14.37 2.28 -2.64
CA GLY A 68 -14.90 2.94 -1.45
C GLY A 68 -15.70 4.19 -1.78
N GLN A 69 -16.09 4.91 -0.76
CA GLN A 69 -16.77 6.20 -0.84
C GLN A 69 -15.78 7.30 -0.48
N ALA A 70 -15.42 8.15 -1.43
CA ALA A 70 -14.45 9.23 -1.22
C ALA A 70 -15.01 10.38 -0.37
N GLY A 71 -16.34 10.57 -0.39
CA GLY A 71 -16.98 11.75 0.17
C GLY A 71 -16.79 13.00 -0.69
N ASP A 72 -17.31 14.12 -0.22
CA ASP A 72 -17.30 15.39 -0.96
C ASP A 72 -16.00 16.18 -0.76
N ARG A 73 -15.44 16.12 0.45
CA ARG A 73 -14.21 16.84 0.78
C ARG A 73 -12.99 15.97 0.51
N VAL A 74 -12.04 16.53 -0.23
CA VAL A 74 -10.79 15.84 -0.56
C VAL A 74 -9.69 16.18 0.45
N LEU A 75 -9.61 17.43 0.88
CA LEU A 75 -8.55 17.90 1.76
C LEU A 75 -9.10 18.96 2.73
N ILE A 76 -8.76 18.81 3.99
CA ILE A 76 -8.79 19.88 4.99
C ILE A 76 -7.34 20.24 5.25
N GLU A 77 -6.94 21.46 4.86
CA GLU A 77 -5.60 21.97 5.12
C GLU A 77 -5.41 22.28 6.59
N GLY A 78 -4.20 22.04 7.10
CA GLY A 78 -3.76 22.43 8.43
C GLY A 78 -2.62 23.43 8.34
N GLU A 79 -2.31 24.11 9.43
CA GLU A 79 -1.14 25.01 9.50
C GLU A 79 0.18 24.25 9.33
N ARG A 80 0.19 22.97 9.70
CA ARG A 80 1.34 22.07 9.57
C ARG A 80 0.93 20.85 8.75
N MET A 81 1.87 20.29 8.01
CA MET A 81 1.66 19.12 7.15
C MET A 81 0.96 17.95 7.88
N ARG A 82 1.28 17.72 9.15
CA ARG A 82 0.65 16.65 9.96
C ARG A 82 -0.81 16.89 10.32
N GLU A 83 -1.31 18.10 10.13
CA GLU A 83 -2.70 18.51 10.43
C GLU A 83 -3.60 18.42 9.20
N ALA A 84 -3.01 18.21 8.02
CA ALA A 84 -3.78 17.97 6.82
C ALA A 84 -4.54 16.64 6.93
N VAL A 85 -5.84 16.69 6.60
CA VAL A 85 -6.71 15.51 6.61
C VAL A 85 -7.21 15.26 5.19
N PHE A 86 -6.76 14.17 4.60
CA PHE A 86 -7.18 13.75 3.27
C PHE A 86 -8.45 12.92 3.36
N PHE A 87 -9.40 13.19 2.46
CA PHE A 87 -10.68 12.50 2.35
C PHE A 87 -11.39 12.31 3.71
N PRO A 88 -11.68 13.40 4.44
CA PRO A 88 -12.21 13.31 5.81
C PRO A 88 -13.56 12.57 5.93
N ASP A 89 -14.30 12.50 4.82
CA ASP A 89 -15.60 11.83 4.76
C ASP A 89 -15.52 10.43 4.15
N ALA A 90 -14.31 9.97 3.80
CA ALA A 90 -14.14 8.69 3.11
C ALA A 90 -14.53 7.50 4.00
N ARG A 91 -15.13 6.50 3.34
CA ARG A 91 -15.39 5.18 3.90
C ARG A 91 -14.86 4.13 2.93
N LEU A 92 -13.81 3.45 3.35
CA LEU A 92 -13.16 2.40 2.55
C LEU A 92 -12.47 1.39 3.47
N ASN A 93 -12.25 0.21 2.89
CA ASN A 93 -11.24 -0.72 3.40
C ASN A 93 -10.16 -0.87 2.32
N VAL A 94 -8.90 -0.66 2.65
CA VAL A 94 -7.80 -0.77 1.70
C VAL A 94 -7.74 -2.13 1.01
N VAL A 95 -8.19 -3.18 1.69
CA VAL A 95 -8.20 -4.56 1.16
C VAL A 95 -9.15 -4.70 -0.02
N ASP A 96 -10.27 -3.98 -0.05
CA ASP A 96 -11.22 -4.02 -1.17
C ASP A 96 -10.55 -3.56 -2.47
N THR A 97 -9.67 -2.56 -2.39
CA THR A 97 -8.86 -2.12 -3.53
C THR A 97 -7.74 -3.10 -3.85
N LEU A 98 -7.02 -3.60 -2.84
CA LEU A 98 -5.90 -4.54 -3.04
C LEU A 98 -6.35 -5.89 -3.59
N LEU A 99 -7.56 -6.33 -3.27
CA LEU A 99 -8.16 -7.58 -3.74
C LEU A 99 -9.24 -7.35 -4.81
N ALA A 100 -9.21 -6.23 -5.53
CA ALA A 100 -10.18 -5.94 -6.59
C ALA A 100 -10.12 -6.92 -7.78
N ARG A 101 -8.99 -7.62 -7.97
CA ARG A 101 -8.83 -8.69 -8.96
C ARG A 101 -9.13 -10.04 -8.34
N ASN A 102 -9.85 -10.86 -9.10
CA ASN A 102 -10.15 -12.25 -8.73
C ASN A 102 -10.20 -13.10 -10.01
N ASP A 103 -9.04 -13.24 -10.64
CA ASP A 103 -8.84 -13.99 -11.87
C ASP A 103 -7.66 -14.97 -11.70
N ASP A 104 -7.34 -15.71 -12.76
CA ASP A 104 -6.25 -16.68 -12.76
C ASP A 104 -4.89 -16.06 -13.16
N SER A 105 -4.78 -14.73 -13.18
CA SER A 105 -3.49 -14.09 -13.39
C SER A 105 -2.64 -14.12 -12.11
N LEU A 106 -1.34 -14.00 -12.28
CA LEU A 106 -0.37 -14.06 -11.20
C LEU A 106 -0.56 -12.90 -10.21
N ALA A 107 -0.71 -13.23 -8.93
CA ALA A 107 -0.85 -12.28 -7.82
C ALA A 107 0.45 -12.15 -7.02
N LEU A 108 1.07 -13.27 -6.64
CA LEU A 108 2.27 -13.30 -5.81
C LEU A 108 3.30 -14.28 -6.39
N MET A 109 4.56 -13.87 -6.31
CA MET A 109 5.72 -14.74 -6.57
C MET A 109 6.55 -14.81 -5.30
N PHE A 110 6.68 -15.99 -4.73
CA PHE A 110 7.54 -16.25 -3.59
C PHE A 110 8.78 -17.04 -4.03
N ARG A 111 9.94 -16.62 -3.54
CA ARG A 111 11.22 -17.30 -3.74
C ARG A 111 11.97 -17.32 -2.41
N GLY A 112 12.05 -18.48 -1.79
CA GLY A 112 12.74 -18.70 -0.52
C GLY A 112 14.22 -19.03 -0.72
N GLU A 113 15.04 -18.74 0.28
CA GLU A 113 16.51 -18.98 0.26
C GLU A 113 16.86 -20.44 0.09
N ALA A 114 16.07 -21.37 0.64
CA ALA A 114 16.27 -22.83 0.50
C ALA A 114 15.79 -23.40 -0.86
N GLY A 115 15.52 -22.53 -1.85
CA GLY A 115 15.06 -22.92 -3.18
C GLY A 115 13.56 -23.19 -3.27
N HIS A 116 12.80 -23.01 -2.21
CA HIS A 116 11.35 -23.08 -2.27
C HIS A 116 10.79 -21.95 -3.14
N ALA A 117 9.92 -22.30 -4.08
CA ALA A 117 9.24 -21.36 -4.96
C ALA A 117 7.74 -21.62 -4.92
N LEU A 118 6.96 -20.55 -4.85
CA LEU A 118 5.51 -20.60 -4.95
C LEU A 118 5.03 -19.39 -5.76
N ASP A 119 4.27 -19.68 -6.80
CA ASP A 119 3.55 -18.68 -7.57
C ASP A 119 2.07 -18.85 -7.24
N MET A 120 1.39 -17.79 -6.85
CA MET A 120 -0.01 -17.78 -6.43
C MET A 120 -0.81 -16.86 -7.35
N ILE A 121 -1.91 -17.35 -7.89
CA ILE A 121 -2.86 -16.55 -8.68
C ILE A 121 -3.84 -15.79 -7.78
N TRP A 122 -4.56 -14.82 -8.34
CA TRP A 122 -5.49 -14.01 -7.55
C TRP A 122 -6.60 -14.82 -6.89
N SER A 123 -7.18 -15.79 -7.59
CA SER A 123 -8.23 -16.65 -7.02
C SER A 123 -7.72 -17.48 -5.83
N GLU A 124 -6.49 -17.96 -5.87
CA GLU A 124 -5.85 -18.67 -4.74
C GLU A 124 -5.57 -17.73 -3.55
N LEU A 125 -5.10 -16.50 -3.82
CA LEU A 125 -4.90 -15.49 -2.79
C LEU A 125 -6.22 -15.15 -2.08
N HIS A 126 -7.31 -14.95 -2.84
CA HIS A 126 -8.64 -14.75 -2.27
C HIS A 126 -9.08 -15.90 -1.37
N ALA A 127 -8.89 -17.14 -1.83
CA ALA A 127 -9.22 -18.32 -1.04
C ALA A 127 -8.41 -18.36 0.28
N ARG A 128 -7.10 -18.07 0.21
CA ARG A 128 -6.22 -18.02 1.38
C ARG A 128 -6.63 -16.91 2.36
N VAL A 129 -6.91 -15.72 1.87
CA VAL A 129 -7.41 -14.59 2.68
C VAL A 129 -8.72 -14.96 3.36
N SER A 130 -9.65 -15.60 2.63
CA SER A 130 -10.94 -16.04 3.19
C SER A 130 -10.76 -17.07 4.32
N GLN A 131 -9.83 -18.00 4.20
CA GLN A 131 -9.51 -18.96 5.28
C GLN A 131 -9.04 -18.25 6.55
N TYR A 132 -8.12 -17.29 6.43
CA TYR A 132 -7.67 -16.50 7.57
C TYR A 132 -8.79 -15.62 8.14
N GLN A 133 -9.65 -15.03 7.30
CA GLN A 133 -10.82 -14.27 7.78
C GLN A 133 -11.74 -15.12 8.65
N GLN A 134 -12.00 -16.37 8.25
CA GLN A 134 -12.85 -17.28 9.02
C GLN A 134 -12.19 -17.58 10.38
N ALA A 135 -10.92 -17.94 10.39
CA ALA A 135 -10.18 -18.22 11.64
C ALA A 135 -10.15 -17.00 12.57
N LEU A 136 -9.96 -15.79 12.03
CA LEU A 136 -9.99 -14.55 12.81
C LEU A 136 -11.37 -14.29 13.42
N ARG A 137 -12.45 -14.51 12.67
CA ARG A 137 -13.83 -14.36 13.18
C ARG A 137 -14.16 -15.39 14.25
N GLU A 138 -13.72 -16.65 14.09
CA GLU A 138 -13.86 -17.69 15.11
C GLU A 138 -13.11 -17.35 16.39
N ALA A 139 -11.98 -16.64 16.28
CA ALA A 139 -11.22 -16.10 17.41
C ALA A 139 -11.80 -14.76 17.94
N ALA A 140 -13.00 -14.36 17.50
CA ALA A 140 -13.66 -13.10 17.87
C ALA A 140 -12.87 -11.82 17.53
N VAL A 141 -11.99 -11.87 16.53
CA VAL A 141 -11.25 -10.73 16.02
C VAL A 141 -12.14 -9.88 15.11
N GLY A 142 -12.17 -8.57 15.33
CA GLY A 142 -12.95 -7.61 14.57
C GLY A 142 -12.38 -6.20 14.65
N VAL A 143 -13.22 -5.21 14.38
CA VAL A 143 -12.83 -3.80 14.38
C VAL A 143 -12.19 -3.40 15.71
N GLY A 144 -10.97 -2.86 15.63
CA GLY A 144 -10.19 -2.42 16.79
C GLY A 144 -9.36 -3.50 17.46
N SER A 145 -9.57 -4.80 17.14
CA SER A 145 -8.66 -5.86 17.57
C SER A 145 -7.26 -5.69 16.97
N ARG A 146 -6.26 -6.20 17.65
CA ARG A 146 -4.85 -6.12 17.24
C ARG A 146 -4.29 -7.53 17.06
N VAL A 147 -3.84 -7.82 15.85
CA VAL A 147 -3.28 -9.11 15.47
C VAL A 147 -1.79 -8.95 15.23
N ALA A 148 -0.98 -9.72 15.93
CA ALA A 148 0.46 -9.78 15.76
C ALA A 148 0.88 -11.03 14.98
N ALA A 149 1.96 -10.92 14.22
CA ALA A 149 2.57 -12.05 13.55
C ALA A 149 4.09 -12.06 13.76
N MET A 150 4.61 -13.24 14.14
CA MET A 150 6.05 -13.54 14.15
C MET A 150 6.29 -14.70 13.17
N MET A 151 6.39 -14.37 11.91
CA MET A 151 6.42 -15.31 10.78
C MET A 151 7.48 -14.89 9.77
N ALA A 152 7.98 -15.86 9.02
CA ALA A 152 8.81 -15.60 7.85
C ALA A 152 8.01 -14.83 6.78
N ASN A 153 8.70 -14.12 5.91
CA ASN A 153 8.09 -13.34 4.81
C ASN A 153 7.61 -14.27 3.67
N THR A 154 6.57 -15.04 3.96
CA THR A 154 5.91 -15.98 3.04
C THR A 154 4.58 -15.43 2.53
N PRO A 155 3.95 -16.02 1.51
CA PRO A 155 2.60 -15.65 1.09
C PRO A 155 1.55 -15.68 2.20
N ASP A 156 1.73 -16.53 3.22
CA ASP A 156 0.81 -16.64 4.34
C ASP A 156 0.76 -15.39 5.23
N ILE A 157 1.89 -14.77 5.52
CA ILE A 157 1.87 -13.52 6.31
C ILE A 157 1.18 -12.38 5.54
N TYR A 158 1.34 -12.35 4.21
CA TYR A 158 0.66 -11.38 3.37
C TYR A 158 -0.85 -11.62 3.35
N ALA A 159 -1.29 -12.87 3.18
CA ALA A 159 -2.71 -13.22 3.24
C ALA A 159 -3.32 -12.94 4.63
N LEU A 160 -2.58 -13.22 5.71
CA LEU A 160 -2.99 -12.91 7.08
C LEU A 160 -3.15 -11.39 7.31
N MET A 161 -2.22 -10.60 6.81
CA MET A 161 -2.30 -9.13 6.86
C MET A 161 -3.57 -8.62 6.16
N LEU A 162 -3.83 -9.09 4.93
CA LEU A 162 -5.03 -8.73 4.19
C LEU A 162 -6.31 -9.18 4.91
N ALA A 163 -6.33 -10.40 5.44
CA ALA A 163 -7.47 -10.91 6.20
C ALA A 163 -7.74 -10.07 7.46
N THR A 164 -6.67 -9.73 8.19
CA THR A 164 -6.77 -8.89 9.39
C THR A 164 -7.34 -7.51 9.07
N ALA A 165 -6.79 -6.83 8.06
CA ALA A 165 -7.27 -5.52 7.65
C ALA A 165 -8.71 -5.57 7.11
N SER A 166 -9.09 -6.66 6.42
CA SER A 166 -10.45 -6.82 5.86
C SER A 166 -11.55 -6.91 6.93
N VAL A 167 -11.22 -7.39 8.13
CA VAL A 167 -12.17 -7.42 9.26
C VAL A 167 -12.09 -6.15 10.13
N GLY A 168 -11.32 -5.15 9.70
CA GLY A 168 -11.16 -3.88 10.42
C GLY A 168 -10.24 -3.95 11.63
N ALA A 169 -9.43 -5.01 11.73
CA ALA A 169 -8.43 -5.17 12.79
C ALA A 169 -7.08 -4.56 12.40
N VAL A 170 -6.26 -4.28 13.39
CA VAL A 170 -4.90 -3.75 13.23
C VAL A 170 -3.92 -4.92 13.10
N PHE A 171 -3.04 -4.85 12.10
CA PHE A 171 -1.99 -5.85 11.89
C PHE A 171 -0.62 -5.30 12.29
N THR A 172 0.18 -6.11 12.99
CA THR A 172 1.59 -5.85 13.27
C THR A 172 2.42 -7.10 13.09
N SER A 173 3.67 -6.96 12.69
CA SER A 173 4.56 -8.12 12.54
C SER A 173 6.00 -7.81 12.93
N VAL A 174 6.70 -8.85 13.33
CA VAL A 174 8.15 -8.84 13.53
C VAL A 174 8.77 -10.05 12.83
N SER A 175 10.01 -9.88 12.32
CA SER A 175 10.76 -11.01 11.78
C SER A 175 11.14 -11.97 12.90
N PRO A 176 11.11 -13.30 12.67
CA PRO A 176 11.65 -14.29 13.60
C PRO A 176 13.12 -14.07 13.95
N ASP A 177 13.89 -13.39 13.10
CA ASP A 177 15.31 -13.06 13.34
C ASP A 177 15.56 -12.18 14.56
N PHE A 178 14.54 -11.44 15.03
CA PHE A 178 14.70 -10.57 16.20
C PHE A 178 14.83 -11.32 17.53
N GLY A 179 14.48 -12.61 17.57
CA GLY A 179 14.45 -13.38 18.80
C GLY A 179 13.33 -12.98 19.77
N ALA A 180 13.08 -13.82 20.75
CA ALA A 180 11.90 -13.71 21.62
C ALA A 180 11.88 -12.42 22.45
N ALA A 181 13.00 -11.99 23.02
CA ALA A 181 13.06 -10.79 23.86
C ALA A 181 12.68 -9.51 23.10
N ALA A 182 13.20 -9.34 21.87
CA ALA A 182 12.90 -8.18 21.05
C ALA A 182 11.46 -8.25 20.47
N ALA A 183 10.93 -9.44 20.22
CA ALA A 183 9.53 -9.60 19.82
C ALA A 183 8.58 -9.20 20.95
N VAL A 184 8.85 -9.66 22.19
CA VAL A 184 8.06 -9.28 23.37
C VAL A 184 8.10 -7.78 23.61
N ASP A 185 9.27 -7.13 23.51
CA ASP A 185 9.39 -5.67 23.65
C ASP A 185 8.51 -4.90 22.66
N ARG A 186 8.49 -5.33 21.40
CA ARG A 186 7.67 -4.69 20.36
C ARG A 186 6.19 -4.97 20.53
N PHE A 187 5.83 -6.20 20.81
CA PHE A 187 4.42 -6.57 20.97
C PHE A 187 3.81 -6.01 22.25
N SER A 188 4.59 -5.81 23.31
CA SER A 188 4.11 -5.13 24.53
C SER A 188 3.68 -3.69 24.29
N GLN A 189 4.22 -3.02 23.26
CA GLN A 189 3.80 -1.65 22.89
C GLN A 189 2.46 -1.63 22.15
N VAL A 190 2.11 -2.73 21.49
CA VAL A 190 0.88 -2.87 20.70
C VAL A 190 -0.22 -3.59 21.50
N GLU A 191 0.15 -4.44 22.46
CA GLU A 191 -0.76 -5.28 23.25
C GLU A 191 -1.72 -6.10 22.36
N PRO A 192 -1.22 -7.04 21.53
CA PRO A 192 -2.05 -7.78 20.60
C PRO A 192 -3.02 -8.72 21.30
N ASP A 193 -4.23 -8.83 20.75
CA ASP A 193 -5.26 -9.77 21.22
C ASP A 193 -5.01 -11.18 20.71
N LEU A 194 -4.30 -11.33 19.57
CA LEU A 194 -3.99 -12.61 18.94
C LEU A 194 -2.60 -12.57 18.32
N LEU A 195 -1.84 -13.66 18.49
CA LEU A 195 -0.51 -13.85 17.92
C LEU A 195 -0.49 -15.07 16.99
N PHE A 196 -0.04 -14.85 15.77
CA PHE A 196 0.38 -15.91 14.85
C PHE A 196 1.90 -16.06 14.88
N ALA A 197 2.38 -17.28 15.02
CA ALA A 197 3.80 -17.57 14.99
C ALA A 197 4.07 -18.82 14.15
N SER A 198 5.19 -18.82 13.43
CA SER A 198 5.67 -20.06 12.80
C SER A 198 6.23 -21.01 13.87
N ASP A 199 5.91 -22.30 13.75
CA ASP A 199 6.45 -23.34 14.65
C ASP A 199 7.92 -23.64 14.39
N ARG A 200 8.40 -23.30 13.19
CA ARG A 200 9.78 -23.44 12.74
C ARG A 200 10.21 -22.26 11.89
N TYR A 201 11.45 -21.86 12.09
CA TYR A 201 12.15 -20.89 11.26
C TYR A 201 13.57 -21.39 11.00
N CYS A 202 13.87 -21.69 9.74
CA CYS A 202 15.18 -22.17 9.30
C CYS A 202 15.64 -21.34 8.10
#